data_1f6508b116c986aee9251b87716ae299
#
_entry.id   1f6508b116c986aee9251b87716ae299
#
_cell.length_a   1.000
_cell.length_b   1.000
_cell.length_c   1.000
_cell.angle_alpha   90.00
_cell.angle_beta   90.00
_cell.angle_gamma   90.00
#
_symmetry.space_group_name_H-M   'P 1'
#
loop_
_entity.id
_entity.type
_entity.pdbx_description
1 polymer ?
#
loop_
_entity_poly.entity_id
_entity_poly.type
_entity_poly.pdbx_seq_one_letter_code
_entity_poly.pdbx_strand_id
1 'polypeptide(L)'
;MTSIVSEEAYEDLVNIQNYTYSKYGENQWQEYGIDLDKGIAHILEHPFSGHTRKDVPNGYQASTVREHVMIYRVEDKTIYLVRILHGKMNFTFQFSGY
;
A
#
# COMPACT_ATOMS: atom_id res chain seq x y z
N MET A 1 9.16 -8.49 -12.58
CA MET A 1 8.23 -7.37 -12.80
C MET A 1 8.82 -6.07 -12.29
N THR A 2 8.48 -4.98 -12.95
CA THR A 2 8.88 -3.64 -12.53
C THR A 2 7.82 -3.06 -11.61
N SER A 3 8.21 -2.28 -10.61
CA SER A 3 7.27 -1.58 -9.75
C SER A 3 7.45 -0.07 -9.88
N ILE A 4 6.31 0.63 -9.85
CA ILE A 4 6.27 2.09 -9.83
C ILE A 4 5.41 2.49 -8.62
N VAL A 5 5.95 3.37 -7.78
CA VAL A 5 5.24 3.90 -6.61
C VAL A 5 4.70 5.28 -6.99
N SER A 6 3.39 5.47 -6.86
CA SER A 6 2.78 6.77 -7.16
C SER A 6 3.25 7.83 -6.16
N GLU A 7 3.10 9.09 -6.52
CA GLU A 7 3.40 10.19 -5.62
C GLU A 7 2.57 10.11 -4.34
N GLU A 8 1.28 9.79 -4.47
CA GLU A 8 0.38 9.65 -3.33
C GLU A 8 0.77 8.49 -2.42
N ALA A 9 1.18 7.35 -3.00
CA ALA A 9 1.66 6.21 -2.23
C ALA A 9 2.96 6.55 -1.50
N TYR A 10 3.85 7.30 -2.15
CA TYR A 10 5.07 7.76 -1.50
C TYR A 10 4.77 8.67 -0.31
N GLU A 11 3.83 9.60 -0.48
CA GLU A 11 3.38 10.45 0.62
C GLU A 11 2.75 9.64 1.75
N ASP A 12 1.98 8.60 1.41
CA ASP A 12 1.44 7.68 2.40
C ASP A 12 2.55 7.03 3.22
N LEU A 13 3.63 6.57 2.57
CA LEU A 13 4.78 5.97 3.24
C LEU A 13 5.45 6.95 4.20
N VAL A 14 5.66 8.18 3.77
CA VAL A 14 6.25 9.24 4.62
C VAL A 14 5.37 9.50 5.84
N ASN A 15 4.06 9.57 5.65
CA ASN A 15 3.12 9.78 6.75
C ASN A 15 3.10 8.61 7.73
N ILE A 16 3.15 7.39 7.23
CA ILE A 16 3.25 6.19 8.08
C ILE A 16 4.54 6.22 8.89
N GLN A 17 5.67 6.57 8.27
CA GLN A 17 6.95 6.68 8.95
C GLN A 17 6.89 7.71 10.06
N ASN A 18 6.43 8.92 9.76
CA ASN A 18 6.36 10.01 10.73
C ASN A 18 5.44 9.66 11.90
N TYR A 19 4.28 9.10 11.63
CA TYR A 19 3.34 8.69 12.67
C TYR A 19 3.92 7.59 13.55
N THR A 20 4.47 6.55 12.95
CA THR A 20 5.00 5.40 13.68
C THR A 20 6.20 5.80 14.53
N TYR A 21 7.09 6.58 13.94
CA TYR A 21 8.27 7.07 14.64
C TYR A 21 7.89 7.96 15.83
N SER A 22 6.98 8.90 15.64
CA SER A 22 6.57 9.84 16.67
C SER A 22 5.84 9.16 17.81
N LYS A 23 5.02 8.15 17.52
CA LYS A 23 4.18 7.51 18.52
C LYS A 23 4.88 6.33 19.21
N TYR A 24 5.68 5.56 18.48
CA TYR A 24 6.23 4.30 18.97
C TYR A 24 7.76 4.24 18.94
N GLY A 25 8.44 5.18 18.29
CA GLY A 25 9.89 5.24 18.24
C GLY A 25 10.51 4.51 17.05
N GLU A 26 11.86 4.59 16.99
CA GLU A 26 12.63 4.11 15.86
C GLU A 26 12.54 2.58 15.68
N ASN A 27 12.63 1.81 16.76
CA ASN A 27 12.60 0.36 16.67
C ASN A 27 11.30 -0.14 16.05
N GLN A 28 10.18 0.42 16.47
CA GLN A 28 8.88 0.07 15.91
C GLN A 28 8.78 0.45 14.44
N TRP A 29 9.32 1.61 14.07
CA TRP A 29 9.34 2.01 12.67
C TRP A 29 10.19 1.05 11.83
N GLN A 30 11.36 0.63 12.33
CA GLN A 30 12.21 -0.31 11.61
C GLN A 30 11.50 -1.64 11.36
N GLU A 31 10.83 -2.19 12.37
CA GLU A 31 10.06 -3.42 12.22
C GLU A 31 8.92 -3.25 11.22
N TYR A 32 8.20 -2.15 11.31
CA TYR A 32 7.07 -1.89 10.42
C TYR A 32 7.54 -1.68 8.99
N GLY A 33 8.64 -0.97 8.80
CA GLY A 33 9.26 -0.75 7.50
C GLY A 33 9.69 -2.05 6.83
N ILE A 34 10.24 -2.99 7.59
CA ILE A 34 10.60 -4.32 7.09
C ILE A 34 9.35 -5.05 6.60
N ASP A 35 8.26 -5.00 7.35
CA ASP A 35 7.02 -5.66 6.97
C ASP A 35 6.41 -5.03 5.72
N LEU A 36 6.47 -3.72 5.58
CA LEU A 36 6.03 -3.03 4.36
C LEU A 36 6.88 -3.46 3.16
N ASP A 37 8.20 -3.54 3.32
CA ASP A 37 9.09 -4.00 2.24
C ASP A 37 8.80 -5.44 1.84
N LYS A 38 8.55 -6.32 2.81
CA LYS A 38 8.15 -7.69 2.54
C LYS A 38 6.82 -7.76 1.81
N GLY A 39 5.88 -6.89 2.15
CA GLY A 39 4.59 -6.79 1.47
C GLY A 39 4.74 -6.39 0.01
N ILE A 40 5.60 -5.43 -0.27
CA ILE A 40 5.91 -5.02 -1.65
C ILE A 40 6.58 -6.15 -2.42
N ALA A 41 7.54 -6.83 -1.81
CA ALA A 41 8.22 -7.98 -2.42
C ALA A 41 7.23 -9.10 -2.74
N HIS A 42 6.28 -9.36 -1.84
CA HIS A 42 5.24 -10.36 -2.07
C HIS A 42 4.37 -10.02 -3.29
N ILE A 43 3.97 -8.76 -3.42
CA ILE A 43 3.20 -8.29 -4.58
C ILE A 43 4.01 -8.48 -5.87
N LEU A 44 5.31 -8.18 -5.83
CA LEU A 44 6.17 -8.36 -7.01
C LEU A 44 6.31 -9.82 -7.43
N GLU A 45 6.35 -10.74 -6.48
CA GLU A 45 6.42 -12.18 -6.78
C GLU A 45 5.06 -12.76 -7.16
N HIS A 46 3.98 -12.26 -6.56
CA HIS A 46 2.63 -12.78 -6.72
C HIS A 46 1.65 -11.66 -7.04
N PRO A 47 1.76 -11.04 -8.23
CA PRO A 47 1.01 -9.81 -8.53
C PRO A 47 -0.51 -9.97 -8.56
N PHE A 48 -0.99 -11.21 -8.72
CA PHE A 48 -2.43 -11.47 -8.77
C PHE A 48 -2.96 -12.12 -7.50
N SER A 49 -2.17 -12.12 -6.42
CA SER A 49 -2.58 -12.67 -5.12
C SER A 49 -3.44 -11.72 -4.29
N GLY A 50 -3.55 -10.46 -4.68
CA GLY A 50 -4.36 -9.48 -3.98
C GLY A 50 -5.86 -9.74 -4.13
N HIS A 51 -6.65 -9.07 -3.30
CA HIS A 51 -8.11 -9.17 -3.37
C HIS A 51 -8.70 -7.96 -4.06
N THR A 52 -9.90 -8.13 -4.63
CA THR A 52 -10.71 -7.00 -5.07
C THR A 52 -11.48 -6.45 -3.87
N ARG A 53 -11.81 -5.15 -3.92
CA ARG A 53 -12.63 -4.49 -2.89
C ARG A 53 -13.71 -3.67 -3.56
N LYS A 54 -14.89 -3.64 -2.94
CA LYS A 54 -16.02 -2.86 -3.45
C LYS A 54 -15.79 -1.36 -3.33
N ASP A 55 -14.97 -0.94 -2.36
CA ASP A 55 -14.68 0.46 -2.08
C ASP A 55 -13.42 0.98 -2.81
N VAL A 56 -12.94 0.23 -3.79
CA VAL A 56 -11.79 0.59 -4.62
C VAL A 56 -12.19 0.40 -6.09
N PRO A 57 -11.73 1.26 -7.00
CA PRO A 57 -12.11 1.13 -8.42
C PRO A 57 -11.75 -0.23 -9.01
N ASN A 58 -12.52 -0.63 -10.02
CA ASN A 58 -12.26 -1.88 -10.75
C ASN A 58 -10.86 -1.86 -11.35
N GLY A 59 -10.22 -3.03 -11.37
CA GLY A 59 -8.87 -3.18 -11.89
C GLY A 59 -7.77 -3.01 -10.85
N TYR A 60 -8.12 -2.51 -9.66
CA TYR A 60 -7.17 -2.44 -8.56
C TYR A 60 -7.29 -3.65 -7.64
N GLN A 61 -6.19 -3.99 -6.99
CA GLN A 61 -6.11 -5.07 -6.02
C GLN A 61 -5.62 -4.53 -4.68
N ALA A 62 -5.92 -5.24 -3.62
CA ALA A 62 -5.55 -4.89 -2.26
C ALA A 62 -4.74 -6.01 -1.62
N SER A 63 -3.66 -5.65 -0.93
CA SER A 63 -2.84 -6.57 -0.15
C SER A 63 -2.59 -5.96 1.23
N THR A 64 -2.96 -6.68 2.28
CA THR A 64 -2.89 -6.18 3.64
C THR A 64 -1.53 -6.49 4.26
N VAL A 65 -0.93 -5.47 4.88
CA VAL A 65 0.30 -5.58 5.67
C VAL A 65 0.02 -4.96 7.03
N ARG A 66 -0.12 -5.78 8.06
CA ARG A 66 -0.52 -5.34 9.40
C ARG A 66 -1.80 -4.50 9.34
N GLU A 67 -1.72 -3.23 9.73
CA GLU A 67 -2.88 -2.33 9.78
C GLU A 67 -3.10 -1.55 8.49
N HIS A 68 -2.22 -1.70 7.51
CA HIS A 68 -2.28 -0.96 6.25
C HIS A 68 -2.63 -1.87 5.09
N VAL A 69 -3.25 -1.28 4.09
CA VAL A 69 -3.68 -1.96 2.87
C VAL A 69 -2.97 -1.27 1.69
N MET A 70 -2.19 -2.05 0.96
CA MET A 70 -1.54 -1.60 -0.26
C MET A 70 -2.50 -1.77 -1.42
N ILE A 71 -2.83 -0.68 -2.10
CA ILE A 71 -3.70 -0.68 -3.27
C ILE A 71 -2.83 -0.53 -4.50
N TYR A 72 -2.95 -1.50 -5.41
CA TYR A 72 -2.11 -1.54 -6.60
C TYR A 72 -2.87 -2.05 -7.80
N ARG A 73 -2.32 -1.81 -8.97
CA ARG A 73 -2.82 -2.41 -10.22
C ARG A 73 -1.65 -2.98 -11.01
N VAL A 74 -1.95 -3.96 -11.84
CA VAL A 74 -0.97 -4.57 -12.73
C VAL A 74 -1.34 -4.18 -14.15
N GLU A 75 -0.37 -3.64 -14.89
CA GLU A 75 -0.54 -3.26 -16.26
C GLU A 75 0.71 -3.68 -17.03
N ASP A 76 0.54 -4.55 -18.02
CA ASP A 76 1.64 -5.21 -18.72
C ASP A 76 2.52 -5.97 -17.71
N LYS A 77 3.80 -5.63 -17.62
CA LYS A 77 4.72 -6.24 -16.65
C LYS A 77 5.10 -5.28 -15.54
N THR A 78 4.23 -4.29 -15.29
CA THR A 78 4.48 -3.26 -14.30
C THR A 78 3.40 -3.29 -13.22
N ILE A 79 3.84 -3.20 -11.97
CA ILE A 79 2.95 -3.04 -10.83
C ILE A 79 2.97 -1.57 -10.42
N TYR A 80 1.80 -0.96 -10.38
CA TYR A 80 1.63 0.42 -9.94
C TYR A 80 1.06 0.41 -8.53
N LEU A 81 1.87 0.74 -7.54
CA LEU A 81 1.42 0.93 -6.17
C LEU A 81 0.83 2.33 -6.08
N VAL A 82 -0.50 2.42 -5.93
CA VAL A 82 -1.20 3.71 -6.02
C VAL A 82 -1.52 4.33 -4.67
N ARG A 83 -1.79 3.53 -3.64
CA ARG A 83 -2.03 4.04 -2.28
C ARG A 83 -1.61 3.01 -1.25
N ILE A 84 -1.25 3.49 -0.06
CA ILE A 84 -1.07 2.67 1.14
C ILE A 84 -1.92 3.31 2.22
N LEU A 85 -3.07 2.69 2.53
CA LEU A 85 -4.08 3.28 3.38
C LEU A 85 -4.26 2.44 4.65
N HIS A 86 -4.51 3.13 5.78
CA HIS A 86 -4.89 2.44 6.99
C HIS A 86 -6.24 1.74 6.77
N GLY A 87 -6.36 0.49 7.25
CA GLY A 87 -7.55 -0.34 7.01
C GLY A 87 -8.86 0.26 7.51
N LYS A 88 -8.80 1.22 8.43
CA LYS A 88 -9.98 1.90 8.99
C LYS A 88 -10.38 3.17 8.23
N MET A 89 -9.61 3.58 7.22
CA MET A 89 -9.95 4.76 6.42
C MET A 89 -11.14 4.49 5.50
N ASN A 90 -11.83 5.56 5.11
CA ASN A 90 -12.90 5.49 4.13
C ASN A 90 -12.29 5.41 2.72
N PHE A 91 -12.18 4.21 2.18
CA PHE A 91 -11.54 3.97 0.89
C PHE A 91 -12.34 4.58 -0.26
N THR A 92 -13.67 4.54 -0.18
CA THR A 92 -14.53 5.18 -1.20
C THR A 92 -14.17 6.65 -1.33
N PHE A 93 -14.02 7.36 -0.22
CA PHE A 93 -13.63 8.77 -0.22
C PHE A 93 -12.23 8.96 -0.81
N GLN A 94 -11.28 8.09 -0.46
CA GLN A 94 -9.90 8.21 -0.93
C GLN A 94 -9.78 8.05 -2.45
N PHE A 95 -10.70 7.32 -3.06
CA PHE A 95 -10.70 7.06 -4.51
C PHE A 95 -11.80 7.84 -5.26
N SER A 96 -12.40 8.85 -4.65
CA SER A 96 -13.54 9.55 -5.25
C SER A 96 -13.21 10.36 -6.50
N GLY A 97 -11.99 10.51 -6.89
CA GLY A 97 -11.58 11.18 -8.12
C GLY A 97 -11.04 10.25 -9.19
N TYR A 98 -11.08 8.97 -8.96
CA TYR A 98 -10.44 7.99 -9.84
C TYR A 98 -11.39 7.51 -10.95
#